data_fa08d7fa1fd4ad355e0deda3f8c9e6e0
#
_entry.id   fa08d7fa1fd4ad355e0deda3f8c9e6e0
#
_cell.length_a   1.000
_cell.length_b   1.000
_cell.length_c   1.000
_cell.angle_alpha   90.00
_cell.angle_beta   90.00
_cell.angle_gamma   90.00
#
_symmetry.space_group_name_H-M   'P 1'
#
loop_
_entity.id
_entity.type
_entity.pdbx_description
1 polymer ?
#
loop_
_entity_poly.entity_id
_entity_poly.type
_entity_poly.pdbx_seq_one_letter_code
_entity_poly.pdbx_strand_id
1 'polypeptide(L)'
;SAALLPQNPKALLVAETVRDELMEWASACGYDEAMARERAASLGLADLGERHPYDLSGGQRQLLALAKLLLIGPELLLLDEPTKGLDLASRRIIARALRDHAQAGGTVVMATHDLDFAEQVADDISMMFDGEIACMEPPTDFFADNVFYRA
;
A
#
# COMPACT_ATOMS: atom_id res chain seq x y z
N SER A 1 15.52 5.62 3.74
CA SER A 1 14.51 6.34 2.95
C SER A 1 13.10 5.99 3.39
N ALA A 2 12.16 6.92 3.27
CA ALA A 2 10.76 6.71 3.63
C ALA A 2 9.82 7.21 2.52
N ALA A 3 8.68 6.53 2.34
CA ALA A 3 7.63 6.91 1.42
C ALA A 3 6.26 6.81 2.09
N LEU A 4 5.34 7.69 1.70
CA LEU A 4 3.98 7.75 2.24
C LEU A 4 2.95 7.55 1.13
N LEU A 5 2.06 6.58 1.32
CA LEU A 5 0.83 6.45 0.55
C LEU A 5 -0.30 7.18 1.31
N PRO A 6 -0.74 8.36 0.82
CA PRO A 6 -1.80 9.11 1.47
C PRO A 6 -3.16 8.45 1.25
N GLN A 7 -4.14 8.79 2.07
CA GLN A 7 -5.53 8.31 1.95
C GLN A 7 -6.13 8.62 0.57
N ASN A 8 -5.77 9.76 -0.03
CA ASN A 8 -6.17 10.10 -1.40
C ASN A 8 -5.00 9.86 -2.36
N PRO A 9 -4.98 8.74 -3.12
CA PRO A 9 -3.89 8.41 -4.02
C PRO A 9 -3.71 9.40 -5.17
N LYS A 10 -4.73 10.17 -5.52
CA LYS A 10 -4.65 11.19 -6.58
C LYS A 10 -3.57 12.25 -6.33
N ALA A 11 -3.19 12.48 -5.07
CA ALA A 11 -2.12 13.39 -4.72
C ALA A 11 -0.74 13.00 -5.30
N LEU A 12 -0.57 11.72 -5.64
CA LEU A 12 0.65 11.17 -6.23
C LEU A 12 0.59 11.02 -7.76
N LEU A 13 -0.56 11.32 -8.39
CA LEU A 13 -0.81 11.05 -9.81
C LEU A 13 -0.85 12.36 -10.59
N VAL A 14 0.13 12.58 -11.46
CA VAL A 14 0.33 13.83 -12.21
C VAL A 14 0.48 13.63 -13.73
N ALA A 15 0.76 12.41 -14.19
CA ALA A 15 1.00 12.11 -15.59
C ALA A 15 -0.28 11.79 -16.38
N GLU A 16 -0.16 11.76 -17.71
CA GLU A 16 -1.25 11.52 -18.65
C GLU A 16 -1.58 10.02 -18.82
N THR A 17 -0.58 9.15 -18.59
CA THR A 17 -0.74 7.70 -18.73
C THR A 17 -0.20 6.96 -17.50
N VAL A 18 -0.70 5.75 -17.26
CA VAL A 18 -0.18 4.85 -16.23
C VAL A 18 1.32 4.57 -16.43
N ARG A 19 1.74 4.36 -17.68
CA ARG A 19 3.16 4.16 -18.01
C ARG A 19 4.02 5.35 -17.58
N ASP A 20 3.60 6.55 -17.93
CA ASP A 20 4.34 7.76 -17.61
C ASP A 20 4.36 8.01 -16.10
N GLU A 21 3.25 7.71 -15.40
CA GLU A 21 3.23 7.76 -13.94
C GLU A 21 4.29 6.84 -13.32
N LEU A 22 4.37 5.60 -13.77
CA LEU A 22 5.35 4.65 -13.25
C LEU A 22 6.79 5.07 -13.54
N MET A 23 7.03 5.82 -14.62
CA MET A 23 8.36 6.29 -15.01
C MET A 23 8.72 7.67 -14.46
N GLU A 24 7.80 8.36 -13.80
CA GLU A 24 8.00 9.75 -13.34
C GLU A 24 9.29 9.92 -12.53
N TRP A 25 9.59 8.99 -11.63
CA TRP A 25 10.75 9.08 -10.74
C TRP A 25 11.93 8.19 -11.16
N ALA A 26 11.85 7.57 -12.32
CA ALA A 26 12.86 6.60 -12.78
C ALA A 26 14.27 7.19 -12.82
N SER A 27 14.41 8.41 -13.38
CA SER A 27 15.70 9.09 -13.49
C SER A 27 16.29 9.44 -12.12
N ALA A 28 15.46 9.88 -11.18
CA ALA A 28 15.89 10.28 -9.84
C ALA A 28 16.18 9.09 -8.94
N CYS A 29 15.44 7.98 -9.10
CA CYS A 29 15.48 6.83 -8.21
C CYS A 29 16.24 5.62 -8.80
N GLY A 30 16.67 5.69 -10.07
CA GLY A 30 17.56 4.69 -10.67
C GLY A 30 16.89 3.38 -11.06
N TYR A 31 15.60 3.36 -11.36
CA TYR A 31 14.93 2.20 -11.96
C TYR A 31 14.64 2.41 -13.44
N ASP A 32 14.45 1.32 -14.18
CA ASP A 32 14.20 1.34 -15.61
C ASP A 32 12.77 0.91 -15.98
N GLU A 33 12.45 0.95 -17.28
CA GLU A 33 11.14 0.58 -17.78
C GLU A 33 10.81 -0.91 -17.54
N ALA A 34 11.81 -1.79 -17.54
CA ALA A 34 11.60 -3.21 -17.28
C ALA A 34 11.14 -3.44 -15.83
N MET A 35 11.77 -2.76 -14.88
CA MET A 35 11.36 -2.78 -13.46
C MET A 35 9.97 -2.20 -13.28
N ALA A 36 9.65 -1.09 -13.96
CA ALA A 36 8.32 -0.49 -13.91
C ALA A 36 7.23 -1.43 -14.45
N ARG A 37 7.49 -2.12 -15.57
CA ARG A 37 6.57 -3.12 -16.12
C ARG A 37 6.37 -4.32 -15.21
N GLU A 38 7.43 -4.84 -14.64
CA GLU A 38 7.37 -5.94 -13.68
C GLU A 38 6.53 -5.56 -12.45
N ARG A 39 6.76 -4.36 -11.91
CA ARG A 39 5.97 -3.83 -10.80
C ARG A 39 4.49 -3.68 -11.17
N ALA A 40 4.19 -3.13 -12.34
CA ALA A 40 2.82 -3.02 -12.84
C ALA A 40 2.14 -4.39 -12.96
N ALA A 41 2.83 -5.38 -13.52
CA ALA A 41 2.32 -6.73 -13.64
C ALA A 41 2.04 -7.37 -12.27
N SER A 42 2.93 -7.20 -11.30
CA SER A 42 2.75 -7.73 -9.94
C SER A 42 1.55 -7.14 -9.20
N LEU A 43 1.09 -5.96 -9.59
CA LEU A 43 -0.04 -5.25 -9.00
C LEU A 43 -1.31 -5.25 -9.90
N GLY A 44 -1.34 -6.08 -10.94
CA GLY A 44 -2.50 -6.22 -11.82
C GLY A 44 -2.76 -5.04 -12.76
N LEU A 45 -1.72 -4.26 -13.09
CA LEU A 45 -1.80 -3.06 -13.92
C LEU A 45 -1.21 -3.24 -15.33
N ALA A 46 -0.77 -4.45 -15.70
CA ALA A 46 -0.01 -4.71 -16.93
C ALA A 46 -0.69 -4.20 -18.20
N ASP A 47 -2.01 -4.36 -18.31
CA ASP A 47 -2.80 -4.00 -19.51
C ASP A 47 -3.33 -2.56 -19.47
N LEU A 48 -2.96 -1.77 -18.48
CA LEU A 48 -3.50 -0.43 -18.25
C LEU A 48 -2.52 0.69 -18.60
N GLY A 49 -1.36 0.38 -19.18
CA GLY A 49 -0.25 1.32 -19.38
C GLY A 49 -0.61 2.59 -20.15
N GLU A 50 -1.49 2.49 -21.14
CA GLU A 50 -1.89 3.62 -21.99
C GLU A 50 -3.12 4.39 -21.47
N ARG A 51 -3.73 3.93 -20.37
CA ARG A 51 -4.88 4.61 -19.78
C ARG A 51 -4.45 5.84 -19.00
N HIS A 52 -5.33 6.84 -19.00
CA HIS A 52 -5.18 7.97 -18.08
C HIS A 52 -5.43 7.51 -16.63
N PRO A 53 -4.61 7.93 -15.65
CA PRO A 53 -4.78 7.50 -14.26
C PRO A 53 -6.17 7.78 -13.68
N TYR A 54 -6.82 8.84 -14.12
CA TYR A 54 -8.17 9.18 -13.65
C TYR A 54 -9.29 8.34 -14.26
N ASP A 55 -9.01 7.59 -15.34
CA ASP A 55 -9.95 6.63 -15.92
C ASP A 55 -9.90 5.26 -15.23
N LEU A 56 -8.98 5.09 -14.28
CA LEU A 56 -8.88 3.88 -13.47
C LEU A 56 -9.96 3.84 -12.39
N SER A 57 -10.32 2.63 -11.96
CA SER A 57 -11.13 2.45 -10.74
C SER A 57 -10.40 2.99 -9.50
N GLY A 58 -11.13 3.20 -8.41
CA GLY A 58 -10.52 3.60 -7.14
C GLY A 58 -9.42 2.64 -6.67
N GLY A 59 -9.66 1.34 -6.78
CA GLY A 59 -8.69 0.30 -6.44
C GLY A 59 -7.47 0.32 -7.35
N GLN A 60 -7.66 0.47 -8.66
CA GLN A 60 -6.55 0.55 -9.62
C GLN A 60 -5.69 1.80 -9.39
N ARG A 61 -6.29 2.95 -9.05
CA ARG A 61 -5.53 4.16 -8.68
C ARG A 61 -4.70 3.94 -7.42
N GLN A 62 -5.26 3.28 -6.43
CA GLN A 62 -4.55 2.94 -5.20
C GLN A 62 -3.35 2.03 -5.48
N LEU A 63 -3.55 1.00 -6.31
CA LEU A 63 -2.49 0.09 -6.74
C LEU A 63 -1.40 0.82 -7.56
N LEU A 64 -1.79 1.75 -8.43
CA LEU A 64 -0.84 2.56 -9.19
C LEU A 64 0.02 3.45 -8.28
N ALA A 65 -0.59 4.13 -7.32
CA ALA A 65 0.14 4.95 -6.36
C ALA A 65 1.10 4.10 -5.51
N LEU A 66 0.66 2.93 -5.06
CA LEU A 66 1.51 1.98 -4.33
C LEU A 66 2.68 1.49 -5.21
N ALA A 67 2.42 1.17 -6.48
CA ALA A 67 3.45 0.76 -7.43
C ALA A 67 4.57 1.81 -7.57
N LYS A 68 4.21 3.08 -7.72
CA LYS A 68 5.16 4.20 -7.77
C LYS A 68 6.06 4.23 -6.54
N LEU A 69 5.46 4.12 -5.35
CA LEU A 69 6.21 4.16 -4.09
C LEU A 69 7.14 2.96 -3.93
N LEU A 70 6.69 1.76 -4.32
CA LEU A 70 7.51 0.54 -4.25
C LEU A 70 8.68 0.57 -5.23
N LEU A 71 8.56 1.25 -6.37
CA LEU A 71 9.66 1.44 -7.34
C LEU A 71 10.81 2.28 -6.78
N ILE A 72 10.53 3.18 -5.84
CA ILE A 72 11.57 3.94 -5.13
C ILE A 72 12.43 3.02 -4.24
N GLY A 73 11.90 1.88 -3.81
CA GLY A 73 12.56 0.97 -2.87
C GLY A 73 12.73 1.55 -1.47
N PRO A 74 11.67 2.08 -0.83
CA PRO A 74 11.79 2.71 0.47
C PRO A 74 12.12 1.68 1.56
N GLU A 75 12.94 2.08 2.53
CA GLU A 75 13.19 1.27 3.74
C GLU A 75 11.96 1.29 4.65
N LEU A 76 11.27 2.42 4.70
CA LEU A 76 10.04 2.61 5.47
C LEU A 76 8.90 3.03 4.54
N LEU A 77 7.85 2.23 4.50
CA LEU A 77 6.62 2.51 3.77
C LEU A 77 5.49 2.84 4.75
N LEU A 78 5.01 4.06 4.69
CA LEU A 78 3.89 4.54 5.51
C LEU A 78 2.60 4.51 4.67
N LEU A 79 1.52 3.98 5.24
CA LEU A 79 0.24 3.83 4.55
C LEU A 79 -0.89 4.41 5.41
N ASP A 80 -1.71 5.27 4.81
CA ASP A 80 -2.89 5.84 5.45
C ASP A 80 -4.16 5.27 4.80
N GLU A 81 -4.90 4.43 5.52
CA GLU A 81 -6.13 3.77 5.08
C GLU A 81 -6.00 3.11 3.68
N PRO A 82 -5.02 2.22 3.46
CA PRO A 82 -4.68 1.74 2.12
C PRO A 82 -5.76 0.87 1.46
N THR A 83 -6.70 0.33 2.23
CA THR A 83 -7.76 -0.57 1.73
C THR A 83 -9.14 0.07 1.65
N LYS A 84 -9.25 1.36 2.00
CA LYS A 84 -10.54 2.05 2.03
C LYS A 84 -11.22 2.06 0.66
N GLY A 85 -12.43 1.52 0.61
CA GLY A 85 -13.25 1.49 -0.61
C GLY A 85 -12.76 0.51 -1.68
N LEU A 86 -11.86 -0.41 -1.36
CA LEU A 86 -11.34 -1.40 -2.30
C LEU A 86 -12.15 -2.70 -2.28
N ASP A 87 -12.21 -3.34 -3.45
CA ASP A 87 -12.72 -4.68 -3.58
C ASP A 87 -11.75 -5.73 -3.00
N LEU A 88 -12.24 -6.94 -2.82
CA LEU A 88 -11.46 -8.03 -2.24
C LEU A 88 -10.22 -8.40 -3.06
N ALA A 89 -10.32 -8.31 -4.40
CA ALA A 89 -9.20 -8.63 -5.28
C ALA A 89 -8.06 -7.62 -5.11
N SER A 90 -8.36 -6.32 -5.13
CA SER A 90 -7.38 -5.25 -4.90
C SER A 90 -6.75 -5.34 -3.50
N ARG A 91 -7.55 -5.65 -2.46
CA ARG A 91 -7.05 -5.85 -1.09
C ARG A 91 -6.03 -6.99 -1.00
N ARG A 92 -6.29 -8.11 -1.69
CA ARG A 92 -5.34 -9.26 -1.75
C ARG A 92 -4.04 -8.90 -2.44
N ILE A 93 -4.10 -8.12 -3.51
CA ILE A 93 -2.90 -7.65 -4.22
C ILE A 93 -2.07 -6.74 -3.30
N ILE A 94 -2.68 -5.79 -2.62
CA ILE A 94 -1.99 -4.93 -1.64
C ILE A 94 -1.37 -5.79 -0.53
N ALA A 95 -2.11 -6.71 0.06
CA ALA A 95 -1.61 -7.59 1.12
C ALA A 95 -0.34 -8.35 0.69
N ARG A 96 -0.33 -8.89 -0.53
CA ARG A 96 0.85 -9.56 -1.09
C ARG A 96 2.01 -8.58 -1.24
N ALA A 97 1.78 -7.43 -1.85
CA ALA A 97 2.82 -6.43 -2.09
C ALA A 97 3.48 -5.96 -0.79
N LEU A 98 2.70 -5.75 0.27
CA LEU A 98 3.23 -5.35 1.58
C LEU A 98 4.06 -6.46 2.23
N ARG A 99 3.61 -7.72 2.13
CA ARG A 99 4.38 -8.86 2.63
C ARG A 99 5.69 -9.04 1.88
N ASP A 100 5.66 -8.92 0.55
CA ASP A 100 6.87 -9.03 -0.28
C ASP A 100 7.87 -7.93 0.08
N HIS A 101 7.40 -6.71 0.30
CA HIS A 101 8.23 -5.60 0.74
C HIS A 101 8.88 -5.84 2.10
N ALA A 102 8.12 -6.35 3.07
CA ALA A 102 8.64 -6.70 4.40
C ALA A 102 9.64 -7.85 4.34
N GLN A 103 9.37 -8.89 3.55
CA GLN A 103 10.29 -10.01 3.35
C GLN A 103 11.60 -9.60 2.66
N ALA A 104 11.57 -8.57 1.83
CA ALA A 104 12.76 -7.99 1.22
C ALA A 104 13.56 -7.08 2.17
N GLY A 105 13.16 -6.97 3.43
CA GLY A 105 13.85 -6.21 4.47
C GLY A 105 13.30 -4.81 4.70
N GLY A 106 12.20 -4.42 4.04
CA GLY A 106 11.51 -3.16 4.28
C GLY A 106 10.65 -3.20 5.55
N THR A 107 10.31 -2.02 6.04
CA THR A 107 9.37 -1.83 7.15
C THR A 107 8.10 -1.17 6.65
N VAL A 108 6.95 -1.68 7.08
CA VAL A 108 5.62 -1.11 6.76
C VAL A 108 4.97 -0.63 8.05
N VAL A 109 4.49 0.60 8.05
CA VAL A 109 3.62 1.14 9.10
C VAL A 109 2.31 1.61 8.46
N MET A 110 1.20 1.14 8.98
CA MET A 110 -0.12 1.38 8.41
C MET A 110 -1.09 1.88 9.48
N ALA A 111 -1.80 2.97 9.19
CA ALA A 111 -2.96 3.39 9.95
C ALA A 111 -4.23 2.91 9.23
N THR A 112 -5.10 2.17 9.91
CA THR A 112 -6.32 1.63 9.30
C THR A 112 -7.40 1.35 10.34
N HIS A 113 -8.67 1.39 9.88
CA HIS A 113 -9.83 0.87 10.61
C HIS A 113 -10.25 -0.53 10.11
N ASP A 114 -9.52 -1.06 9.13
CA ASP A 114 -9.77 -2.38 8.54
C ASP A 114 -9.08 -3.46 9.36
N LEU A 115 -9.77 -3.94 10.37
CA LEU A 115 -9.22 -4.91 11.32
C LEU A 115 -8.92 -6.26 10.66
N ASP A 116 -9.77 -6.72 9.75
CA ASP A 116 -9.56 -7.99 9.03
C ASP A 116 -8.28 -7.93 8.18
N PHE A 117 -8.04 -6.79 7.53
CA PHE A 117 -6.83 -6.58 6.77
C PHE A 117 -5.59 -6.48 7.69
N ALA A 118 -5.70 -5.76 8.81
CA ALA A 118 -4.61 -5.66 9.79
C ALA A 118 -4.25 -7.04 10.36
N GLU A 119 -5.23 -7.85 10.75
CA GLU A 119 -5.01 -9.23 11.23
C GLU A 119 -4.26 -10.07 10.20
N GLN A 120 -4.59 -9.89 8.91
CA GLN A 120 -4.02 -10.69 7.82
C GLN A 120 -2.56 -10.35 7.52
N VAL A 121 -2.13 -9.08 7.67
CA VAL A 121 -0.84 -8.61 7.16
C VAL A 121 0.15 -8.15 8.23
N ALA A 122 -0.33 -7.76 9.43
CA ALA A 122 0.52 -7.17 10.44
C ALA A 122 1.28 -8.22 11.25
N ASP A 123 2.51 -7.89 11.64
CA ASP A 123 3.29 -8.63 12.63
C ASP A 123 2.92 -8.17 14.05
N ASP A 124 2.70 -6.85 14.22
CA ASP A 124 2.26 -6.22 15.45
C ASP A 124 1.13 -5.22 15.16
N ILE A 125 0.17 -5.13 16.07
CA ILE A 125 -0.95 -4.18 16.02
C ILE A 125 -0.90 -3.28 17.24
N SER A 126 -1.02 -1.97 17.01
CA SER A 126 -1.11 -0.96 18.06
C SER A 126 -2.48 -0.29 18.04
N MET A 127 -3.10 -0.16 19.20
CA MET A 127 -4.29 0.65 19.35
C MET A 127 -3.90 2.08 19.74
N MET A 128 -4.39 3.05 18.99
CA MET A 128 -4.26 4.46 19.32
C MET A 128 -5.56 4.99 19.89
N PHE A 129 -5.49 5.60 21.06
CA PHE A 129 -6.61 6.23 21.73
C PHE A 129 -6.19 7.55 22.34
N ASP A 130 -6.94 8.61 22.10
CA ASP A 130 -6.70 9.98 22.61
C ASP A 130 -5.25 10.49 22.39
N GLY A 131 -4.68 10.13 21.22
CA GLY A 131 -3.32 10.56 20.83
C GLY A 131 -2.19 9.71 21.44
N GLU A 132 -2.51 8.66 22.19
CA GLU A 132 -1.55 7.75 22.79
C GLU A 132 -1.68 6.32 22.28
N ILE A 133 -0.57 5.58 22.27
CA ILE A 133 -0.57 4.15 21.98
C ILE A 133 -0.95 3.40 23.24
N ALA A 134 -2.14 2.78 23.25
CA ALA A 134 -2.67 2.07 24.40
C ALA A 134 -2.10 0.66 24.55
N CYS A 135 -1.80 -0.02 23.43
CA CYS A 135 -1.17 -1.35 23.42
C CYS A 135 -0.38 -1.55 22.12
N MET A 136 0.55 -2.52 22.15
CA MET A 136 1.23 -3.04 20.96
C MET A 136 1.41 -4.54 21.14
N GLU A 137 0.75 -5.33 20.32
CA GLU A 137 0.66 -6.79 20.47
C GLU A 137 0.61 -7.49 19.11
N PRO A 138 1.07 -8.76 19.02
CA PRO A 138 0.80 -9.59 17.86
C PRO A 138 -0.71 -9.71 17.59
N PRO A 139 -1.14 -9.91 16.33
CA PRO A 139 -2.56 -9.98 15.98
C PRO A 139 -3.34 -11.00 16.80
N THR A 140 -2.75 -12.17 17.08
CA THR A 140 -3.36 -13.23 17.87
C THR A 140 -3.74 -12.77 19.29
N ASP A 141 -2.87 -12.02 19.93
CA ASP A 141 -3.07 -11.53 21.30
C ASP A 141 -4.00 -10.31 21.29
N PHE A 142 -3.78 -9.40 20.32
CA PHE A 142 -4.62 -8.22 20.17
C PHE A 142 -6.11 -8.55 20.03
N PHE A 143 -6.46 -9.53 19.19
CA PHE A 143 -7.86 -9.92 18.98
C PHE A 143 -8.39 -10.88 20.05
N ALA A 144 -7.53 -11.59 20.79
CA ALA A 144 -7.93 -12.46 21.88
C ALA A 144 -8.31 -11.69 23.15
N ASP A 145 -7.54 -10.65 23.48
CA ASP A 145 -7.65 -9.95 24.77
C ASP A 145 -8.53 -8.71 24.71
N ASN A 146 -8.78 -8.14 23.53
CA ASN A 146 -9.61 -6.96 23.37
C ASN A 146 -11.10 -7.33 23.30
N VAL A 147 -11.77 -7.25 24.44
CA VAL A 147 -13.22 -7.46 24.61
C VAL A 147 -14.08 -6.52 23.74
N PHE A 148 -13.53 -5.38 23.32
CA PHE A 148 -14.22 -4.37 22.50
C PHE A 148 -14.50 -4.83 21.06
N TYR A 149 -13.86 -5.89 20.59
CA TYR A 149 -14.01 -6.40 19.21
C TYR A 149 -14.69 -7.77 19.13
N ARG A 150 -15.17 -8.30 20.26
CA ARG A 150 -16.06 -9.46 20.27
C ARG A 150 -17.49 -8.97 20.04
N ALA A 151 -17.87 -8.90 18.77
CA ALA A 151 -19.27 -8.78 18.40
C ALA A 151 -19.96 -10.13 18.50
#